data_b00da9a567c37ee239eb2ffd12b0f5ea
#
_entry.id   b00da9a567c37ee239eb2ffd12b0f5ea
#
_cell.length_a   1.000
_cell.length_b   1.000
_cell.length_c   1.000
_cell.angle_alpha   90.00
_cell.angle_beta   90.00
_cell.angle_gamma   90.00
#
_symmetry.space_group_name_H-M   'P 1'
#
loop_
_entity.id
_entity.type
_entity.pdbx_description
1 polymer ?
#
loop_
_entity_poly.entity_id
_entity_poly.type
_entity_poly.pdbx_seq_one_letter_code
_entity_poly.pdbx_strand_id
1 'polypeptide(L)'
;MFEVHFYEDSRGEQPIKNLLDDLRDKAHTSKDARIQYEKILTYIRSLQKHGTRVGEPVVKHITGDIWELRPLSHRVLFFYWKDNKFILLHHFMKKTNKTPPKEIKQAERNMADHKERNE
;
A
#
# COMPACT_ATOMS: atom_id res chain seq x y z
N MET A 1 -0.69 -16.69 8.15
CA MET A 1 -0.31 -15.27 8.05
C MET A 1 0.16 -14.94 6.64
N PHE A 2 -0.17 -13.76 6.15
CA PHE A 2 0.23 -13.33 4.81
C PHE A 2 1.56 -12.60 4.84
N GLU A 3 2.31 -12.66 3.74
CA GLU A 3 3.49 -11.82 3.55
C GLU A 3 3.07 -10.52 2.86
N VAL A 4 3.74 -9.43 3.18
CA VAL A 4 3.54 -8.15 2.51
C VAL A 4 4.86 -7.73 1.88
N HIS A 5 4.83 -7.46 0.59
CA HIS A 5 6.00 -7.06 -0.18
C HIS A 5 5.77 -5.69 -0.81
N PHE A 6 6.87 -4.98 -1.04
CA PHE A 6 6.81 -3.66 -1.68
C PHE A 6 7.13 -3.80 -3.17
N TYR A 7 6.27 -3.24 -4.00
CA TYR A 7 6.55 -3.17 -5.43
C TYR A 7 7.86 -2.40 -5.67
N GLU A 8 8.70 -2.93 -6.54
CA GLU A 8 9.95 -2.32 -6.99
C GLU A 8 9.90 -2.20 -8.50
N ASP A 9 10.15 -0.99 -9.02
CA ASP A 9 10.11 -0.77 -10.46
C ASP A 9 11.43 -1.17 -11.13
N SER A 10 11.51 -0.98 -12.45
CA SER A 10 12.67 -1.39 -13.24
C SER A 10 13.95 -0.61 -12.89
N ARG A 11 13.81 0.53 -12.21
CA ARG A 11 14.94 1.36 -11.76
C ARG A 11 15.33 1.08 -10.31
N GLY A 12 14.65 0.12 -9.66
CA GLY A 12 14.91 -0.19 -8.26
C GLY A 12 14.17 0.69 -7.27
N GLU A 13 13.27 1.55 -7.75
CA GLU A 13 12.48 2.40 -6.87
C GLU A 13 11.35 1.60 -6.21
N GLN A 14 11.17 1.81 -4.91
CA GLN A 14 10.14 1.17 -4.11
C GLN A 14 9.28 2.25 -3.46
N PRO A 15 8.20 2.70 -4.12
CA PRO A 15 7.46 3.88 -3.66
C PRO A 15 6.92 3.77 -2.24
N ILE A 16 6.45 2.58 -1.84
CA ILE A 16 5.90 2.42 -0.49
C ILE A 16 7.00 2.35 0.56
N LYS A 17 8.10 1.65 0.24
CA LYS A 17 9.24 1.62 1.15
C LYS A 17 9.82 3.02 1.34
N ASN A 18 9.92 3.79 0.25
CA ASN A 18 10.41 5.18 0.30
C ASN A 18 9.52 6.05 1.19
N LEU A 19 8.19 5.89 1.08
CA LEU A 19 7.25 6.59 1.96
C LEU A 19 7.51 6.26 3.43
N LEU A 20 7.65 4.98 3.74
CA LEU A 20 7.88 4.54 5.12
C LEU A 20 9.23 5.03 5.67
N ASP A 21 10.27 4.95 4.86
CA ASP A 21 11.60 5.44 5.26
C ASP A 21 11.56 6.95 5.53
N ASP A 22 10.88 7.71 4.69
CA ASP A 22 10.75 9.15 4.84
C ASP A 22 10.01 9.52 6.12
N LEU A 23 8.87 8.87 6.38
CA LEU A 23 8.10 9.11 7.61
C LEU A 23 8.88 8.70 8.85
N ARG A 24 9.60 7.59 8.80
CA ARG A 24 10.42 7.13 9.91
C ARG A 24 11.50 8.16 10.26
N ASP A 25 12.16 8.70 9.24
CA ASP A 25 13.19 9.70 9.46
C ASP A 25 12.60 10.99 10.06
N LYS A 26 11.47 11.44 9.54
CA LYS A 26 10.77 12.63 10.06
C LYS A 26 10.23 12.42 11.46
N ALA A 27 9.94 11.18 11.84
CA ALA A 27 9.39 10.87 13.17
C ALA A 27 10.33 11.22 14.31
N HIS A 28 11.62 11.37 14.04
CA HIS A 28 12.59 11.79 15.06
C HIS A 28 12.30 13.20 15.58
N THR A 29 11.73 14.06 14.75
CA THR A 29 11.47 15.46 15.09
C THR A 29 10.01 15.87 14.92
N SER A 30 9.15 14.99 14.43
CA SER A 30 7.75 15.30 14.17
C SER A 30 6.85 14.23 14.76
N LYS A 31 6.04 14.64 15.74
CA LYS A 31 5.04 13.77 16.35
C LYS A 31 4.01 13.30 15.30
N ASP A 32 3.61 14.21 14.42
CA ASP A 32 2.64 13.89 13.38
C ASP A 32 3.18 12.81 12.42
N ALA A 33 4.42 12.93 11.99
CA ALA A 33 5.05 11.93 11.14
C ALA A 33 5.13 10.58 11.84
N ARG A 34 5.43 10.57 13.15
CA ARG A 34 5.46 9.34 13.94
C ARG A 34 4.09 8.67 13.97
N ILE A 35 3.03 9.45 14.19
CA ILE A 35 1.66 8.93 14.23
C ILE A 35 1.30 8.30 12.88
N GLN A 36 1.61 8.96 11.78
CA GLN A 36 1.36 8.44 10.44
C GLN A 36 2.14 7.14 10.18
N TYR A 37 3.41 7.14 10.51
CA TYR A 37 4.27 5.97 10.33
C TYR A 37 3.73 4.76 11.09
N GLU A 38 3.42 4.94 12.37
CA GLU A 38 2.89 3.86 13.20
C GLU A 38 1.54 3.36 12.71
N LYS A 39 0.69 4.26 12.23
CA LYS A 39 -0.63 3.88 11.72
C LYS A 39 -0.52 3.04 10.45
N ILE A 40 0.36 3.43 9.54
CA ILE A 40 0.59 2.65 8.32
C ILE A 40 1.10 1.25 8.69
N LEU A 41 2.08 1.16 9.60
CA LEU A 41 2.59 -0.14 10.03
C LEU A 41 1.51 -0.99 10.70
N THR A 42 0.66 -0.39 11.51
CA THR A 42 -0.45 -1.10 12.17
C THR A 42 -1.40 -1.69 11.13
N TYR A 43 -1.73 -0.93 10.10
CA TYR A 43 -2.61 -1.41 9.03
C TYR A 43 -1.96 -2.50 8.19
N ILE A 44 -0.67 -2.39 7.92
CA ILE A 44 0.08 -3.45 7.23
C ILE A 44 0.07 -4.74 8.07
N ARG A 45 0.27 -4.63 9.39
CA ARG A 45 0.20 -5.80 10.29
C ARG A 45 -1.18 -6.43 10.28
N SER A 46 -2.23 -5.62 10.25
CA SER A 46 -3.61 -6.13 10.16
C SER A 46 -3.82 -6.91 8.87
N LEU A 47 -3.28 -6.40 7.76
CA LEU A 47 -3.34 -7.09 6.47
C LEU A 47 -2.56 -8.41 6.52
N GLN A 48 -1.38 -8.41 7.14
CA GLN A 48 -0.59 -9.64 7.32
C GLN A 48 -1.33 -10.69 8.13
N LYS A 49 -2.03 -10.26 9.16
CA LYS A 49 -2.71 -11.17 10.08
C LYS A 49 -4.04 -11.70 9.52
N HIS A 50 -4.83 -10.84 8.91
CA HIS A 50 -6.21 -11.16 8.53
C HIS A 50 -6.47 -11.16 7.03
N GLY A 51 -5.55 -10.67 6.22
CA GLY A 51 -5.80 -10.47 4.81
C GLY A 51 -6.90 -9.44 4.60
N THR A 52 -7.57 -9.51 3.45
CA THR A 52 -8.66 -8.56 3.13
C THR A 52 -9.90 -8.78 3.98
N ARG A 53 -9.97 -9.86 4.75
CA ARG A 53 -11.07 -10.12 5.68
C ARG A 53 -11.14 -9.10 6.81
N VAL A 54 -10.03 -8.36 7.06
CA VAL A 54 -10.06 -7.30 8.06
C VAL A 54 -11.14 -6.26 7.75
N GLY A 55 -11.44 -6.04 6.48
CA GLY A 55 -12.54 -5.18 6.06
C GLY A 55 -12.32 -3.69 6.33
N GLU A 56 -13.38 -2.91 6.09
CA GLU A 56 -13.35 -1.48 6.37
C GLU A 56 -13.36 -1.23 7.89
N PRO A 57 -12.71 -0.17 8.35
CA PRO A 57 -12.08 0.91 7.57
C PRO A 57 -10.64 0.62 7.14
N VAL A 58 -10.09 -0.54 7.44
CA VAL A 58 -8.67 -0.82 7.18
C VAL A 58 -8.40 -0.99 5.69
N VAL A 59 -9.22 -1.79 5.01
CA VAL A 59 -9.09 -2.03 3.57
C VAL A 59 -10.44 -1.85 2.87
N LYS A 60 -10.37 -1.56 1.56
CA LYS A 60 -11.56 -1.48 0.71
C LYS A 60 -11.22 -2.03 -0.67
N HIS A 61 -12.13 -2.84 -1.22
CA HIS A 61 -12.00 -3.29 -2.59
C HIS A 61 -12.27 -2.13 -3.55
N ILE A 62 -11.43 -1.94 -4.56
CA ILE A 62 -11.56 -0.83 -5.50
C ILE A 62 -12.10 -1.32 -6.84
N THR A 63 -11.36 -2.17 -7.53
CA THR A 63 -11.78 -2.71 -8.83
C THR A 63 -10.89 -3.91 -9.19
N GLY A 64 -11.46 -4.92 -9.82
CA GLY A 64 -10.69 -6.11 -10.23
C GLY A 64 -9.88 -6.67 -9.08
N ASP A 65 -8.58 -6.77 -9.25
CA ASP A 65 -7.66 -7.28 -8.22
C ASP A 65 -7.12 -6.19 -7.30
N ILE A 66 -7.48 -4.93 -7.53
CA ILE A 66 -6.95 -3.80 -6.79
C ILE A 66 -7.77 -3.52 -5.54
N TRP A 67 -7.07 -3.46 -4.42
CA TRP A 67 -7.59 -3.09 -3.11
C TRP A 67 -6.87 -1.86 -2.58
N GLU A 68 -7.41 -1.24 -1.56
CA GLU A 68 -6.88 -0.02 -0.97
C GLU A 68 -6.73 -0.18 0.53
N LEU A 69 -5.53 0.07 1.04
CA LEU A 69 -5.23 0.15 2.48
C LEU A 69 -5.39 1.62 2.87
N ARG A 70 -6.08 1.90 3.97
CA ARG A 70 -6.60 3.24 4.27
C ARG A 70 -6.16 3.83 5.61
N PRO A 71 -4.86 3.89 5.94
CA PRO A 71 -4.41 4.47 7.21
C PRO A 71 -4.44 6.00 7.16
N LEU A 72 -5.32 6.61 7.97
CA LEU A 72 -5.51 8.07 8.03
C LEU A 72 -5.85 8.63 6.64
N SER A 73 -5.08 9.62 6.17
CA SER A 73 -5.27 10.19 4.83
C SER A 73 -4.43 9.51 3.76
N HIS A 74 -3.64 8.53 4.15
CA HIS A 74 -2.83 7.76 3.19
C HIS A 74 -3.70 6.71 2.50
N ARG A 75 -3.44 6.50 1.22
CA ARG A 75 -4.07 5.43 0.46
C ARG A 75 -2.98 4.62 -0.22
N VAL A 76 -2.96 3.31 0.05
CA VAL A 76 -1.97 2.41 -0.52
C VAL A 76 -2.71 1.34 -1.30
N LEU A 77 -2.57 1.38 -2.62
CA LEU A 77 -3.21 0.40 -3.50
C LEU A 77 -2.35 -0.85 -3.56
N PHE A 78 -3.00 -2.01 -3.45
CA PHE A 78 -2.32 -3.29 -3.37
C PHE A 78 -3.14 -4.39 -4.05
N PHE A 79 -2.52 -5.56 -4.28
CA PHE A 79 -3.24 -6.72 -4.76
C PHE A 79 -2.68 -7.99 -4.12
N TYR A 80 -3.50 -9.04 -4.15
CA TYR A 80 -3.06 -10.36 -3.73
C TYR A 80 -2.26 -11.03 -4.85
N TRP A 81 -1.04 -11.38 -4.55
CA TRP A 81 -0.19 -12.16 -5.43
C TRP A 81 -0.20 -13.61 -4.96
N LYS A 82 0.24 -14.52 -5.78
CA LYS A 82 0.31 -15.94 -5.45
C LYS A 82 1.19 -16.19 -4.20
N ASP A 83 1.06 -17.40 -3.64
CA ASP A 83 1.88 -17.85 -2.51
C ASP A 83 1.71 -16.99 -1.25
N ASN A 84 0.47 -16.61 -0.97
CA ASN A 84 0.11 -15.96 0.28
C ASN A 84 0.74 -14.57 0.45
N LYS A 85 0.91 -13.84 -0.67
CA LYS A 85 1.56 -12.52 -0.68
C LYS A 85 0.62 -11.41 -1.09
N PHE A 86 0.77 -10.26 -0.44
CA PHE A 86 0.20 -9.00 -0.91
C PHE A 86 1.33 -8.12 -1.39
N ILE A 87 1.13 -7.44 -2.51
CA ILE A 87 2.11 -6.52 -3.07
C ILE A 87 1.56 -5.11 -2.97
N LEU A 88 2.25 -4.24 -2.24
CA LEU A 88 1.88 -2.83 -2.10
C LEU A 88 2.43 -2.09 -3.30
N LEU A 89 1.53 -1.52 -4.12
CA LEU A 89 1.84 -1.07 -5.47
C LEU A 89 2.07 0.43 -5.61
N HIS A 90 1.24 1.23 -4.94
CA HIS A 90 1.18 2.67 -5.22
C HIS A 90 0.57 3.40 -4.04
N HIS A 91 1.04 4.60 -3.79
CA HIS A 91 0.58 5.44 -2.69
C HIS A 91 0.15 6.81 -3.19
N PHE A 92 -0.92 7.34 -2.59
CA PHE A 92 -1.32 8.73 -2.78
C PHE A 92 -2.01 9.23 -1.52
N MET A 93 -2.12 10.56 -1.39
CA MET A 93 -2.85 11.18 -0.29
C MET A 93 -4.29 11.39 -0.70
N LYS A 94 -5.22 11.01 0.17
CA LYS A 94 -6.66 11.21 -0.07
C LYS A 94 -6.99 12.69 -0.20
N LYS A 95 -7.70 13.04 -1.26
CA LYS A 95 -8.24 14.40 -1.46
C LYS A 95 -9.76 14.38 -1.55
N THR A 96 -10.33 13.24 -1.95
CA THR A 96 -11.79 13.06 -2.09
C THR A 96 -12.15 11.67 -1.55
N ASN A 97 -13.45 11.39 -1.46
CA ASN A 97 -13.91 10.08 -0.99
C ASN A 97 -13.72 8.97 -2.01
N LYS A 98 -13.64 9.32 -3.29
CA LYS A 98 -13.42 8.37 -4.37
C LYS A 98 -11.94 8.27 -4.71
N THR A 99 -11.49 7.03 -5.01
CA THR A 99 -10.14 6.82 -5.50
C THR A 99 -10.05 7.35 -6.94
N PRO A 100 -9.17 8.32 -7.21
CA PRO A 100 -9.07 8.87 -8.56
C PRO A 100 -8.66 7.84 -9.59
N PRO A 101 -9.27 7.87 -10.80
CA PRO A 101 -8.90 6.91 -11.86
C PRO A 101 -7.42 6.89 -12.21
N LYS A 102 -6.73 8.01 -12.15
CA LYS A 102 -5.29 8.07 -12.46
C LYS A 102 -4.46 7.26 -11.47
N GLU A 103 -4.88 7.22 -10.21
CA GLU A 103 -4.17 6.44 -9.19
C GLU A 103 -4.41 4.95 -9.38
N ILE A 104 -5.65 4.59 -9.75
CA ILE A 104 -5.98 3.20 -10.06
C ILE A 104 -5.14 2.72 -11.25
N LYS A 105 -5.07 3.54 -12.30
CA LYS A 105 -4.29 3.19 -13.49
C LYS A 105 -2.82 3.01 -13.18
N GLN A 106 -2.25 3.85 -12.31
CA GLN A 106 -0.86 3.70 -11.92
C GLN A 106 -0.66 2.38 -11.16
N ALA A 107 -1.57 2.05 -10.26
CA ALA A 107 -1.50 0.77 -9.55
C ALA A 107 -1.62 -0.42 -10.52
N GLU A 108 -2.50 -0.32 -11.49
CA GLU A 108 -2.67 -1.38 -12.50
C GLU A 108 -1.42 -1.56 -13.35
N ARG A 109 -0.75 -0.46 -13.72
CA ARG A 109 0.52 -0.54 -14.45
C ARG A 109 1.60 -1.20 -13.61
N ASN A 110 1.68 -0.82 -12.32
CA ASN A 110 2.65 -1.42 -11.41
C ASN A 110 2.37 -2.91 -11.19
N MET A 111 1.09 -3.27 -11.09
CA MET A 111 0.69 -4.68 -10.96
C MET A 111 1.10 -5.49 -12.18
N ALA A 112 0.84 -4.98 -13.38
CA ALA A 112 1.21 -5.65 -14.63
C ALA A 112 2.74 -5.82 -14.73
N ASP A 113 3.48 -4.77 -14.37
CA ASP A 113 4.94 -4.82 -14.36
C ASP A 113 5.46 -5.86 -13.36
N HIS A 114 4.88 -5.90 -12.17
CA HIS A 114 5.26 -6.88 -11.15
C HIS A 114 5.04 -8.31 -11.66
N LYS A 115 3.87 -8.57 -12.23
CA LYS A 115 3.55 -9.91 -12.77
C LYS A 115 4.51 -10.31 -13.88
N GLU A 116 4.78 -9.39 -14.81
CA GLU A 116 5.67 -9.66 -15.93
C GLU A 116 7.09 -10.03 -15.47
N ARG A 117 7.61 -9.34 -14.47
CA ARG A 117 8.99 -9.55 -14.00
C ARG A 117 9.14 -10.70 -13.01
N ASN A 118 8.05 -11.17 -12.41
CA ASN A 118 8.10 -12.18 -11.35
C ASN A 118 7.38 -13.49 -11.70
N GLU A 119 6.94 -13.65 -12.92
CA GLU A 119 6.35 -14.90 -13.40
C GLU A 119 7.35 -15.78 -14.14
#